data_39ef901eff3e03aa788dc380e93de7df
#
_entry.id   39ef901eff3e03aa788dc380e93de7df
#
_cell.length_a   1.000
_cell.length_b   1.000
_cell.length_c   1.000
_cell.angle_alpha   90.00
_cell.angle_beta   90.00
_cell.angle_gamma   90.00
#
_symmetry.space_group_name_H-M   'P 1'
#
loop_
_entity.id
_entity.type
_entity.pdbx_description
1 polymer ?
#
loop_
_entity_poly.entity_id
_entity_poly.type
_entity_poly.pdbx_seq_one_letter_code
_entity_poly.pdbx_strand_id
1 'polypeptide(L)'
;MTTLRRLWSLGTGRFGILIVALLLITALISLVWTPFDPASVDARARWSDPSWPHVLGTDNSGRDIASLLMAGARTTVVVAVGAGVVASVLGIVLAALGSLTARWIRESVAVLVDILIAFPVLIIAMMISAVWGGSLAVVIWSVGIGFGVNVARVTRPELRRVLHSDFVLAGRASGLSTGQNL
;
A
#
# COMPACT_ATOMS: atom_id res chain seq x y z
N MET A 1 23.89 -11.11 9.67
CA MET A 1 24.06 -10.45 8.34
C MET A 1 22.72 -9.83 7.99
N THR A 2 22.68 -8.51 7.85
CA THR A 2 21.44 -7.75 7.60
C THR A 2 20.79 -8.20 6.29
N THR A 3 19.47 -8.32 6.27
CA THR A 3 18.63 -8.68 5.12
C THR A 3 18.99 -7.90 3.85
N LEU A 4 19.40 -6.63 4.00
CA LEU A 4 19.88 -5.78 2.91
C LEU A 4 21.12 -6.36 2.20
N ARG A 5 22.09 -6.89 2.94
CA ARG A 5 23.31 -7.50 2.34
C ARG A 5 22.97 -8.75 1.53
N ARG A 6 21.97 -9.54 1.94
CA ARG A 6 21.47 -10.68 1.17
C ARG A 6 20.75 -10.26 -0.12
N LEU A 7 19.96 -9.18 -0.10
CA LEU A 7 19.32 -8.64 -1.30
C LEU A 7 20.35 -8.15 -2.32
N TRP A 8 21.44 -7.52 -1.86
CA TRP A 8 22.52 -7.07 -2.72
C TRP A 8 23.36 -8.20 -3.32
N SER A 9 23.40 -9.37 -2.70
CA SER A 9 24.15 -10.53 -3.22
C SER A 9 23.40 -11.29 -4.33
N LEU A 10 22.07 -11.11 -4.45
CA LEU A 10 21.24 -11.74 -5.47
C LEU A 10 21.05 -10.79 -6.66
N GLY A 11 21.29 -11.27 -7.89
CA GLY A 11 21.10 -10.46 -9.11
C GLY A 11 19.68 -9.90 -9.24
N THR A 12 18.67 -10.70 -8.92
CA THR A 12 17.27 -10.30 -8.88
C THR A 12 16.99 -9.22 -7.84
N GLY A 13 17.68 -9.26 -6.68
CA GLY A 13 17.56 -8.24 -5.63
C GLY A 13 18.08 -6.87 -6.07
N ARG A 14 19.23 -6.85 -6.74
CA ARG A 14 19.80 -5.60 -7.31
C ARG A 14 18.89 -4.98 -8.34
N PHE A 15 18.34 -5.78 -9.24
CA PHE A 15 17.42 -5.33 -10.26
C PHE A 15 16.13 -4.73 -9.65
N GLY A 16 15.56 -5.40 -8.64
CA GLY A 16 14.39 -4.90 -7.92
C GLY A 16 14.66 -3.56 -7.20
N ILE A 17 15.80 -3.45 -6.51
CA ILE A 17 16.22 -2.20 -5.84
C ILE A 17 16.36 -1.08 -6.86
N LEU A 18 16.98 -1.36 -8.01
CA LEU A 18 17.17 -0.36 -9.07
C LEU A 18 15.84 0.17 -9.60
N ILE A 19 14.87 -0.70 -9.88
CA ILE A 19 13.54 -0.29 -10.36
C ILE A 19 12.82 0.57 -9.31
N VAL A 20 12.82 0.12 -8.05
CA VAL A 20 12.18 0.88 -6.96
C VAL A 20 12.87 2.23 -6.75
N ALA A 21 14.20 2.26 -6.79
CA ALA A 21 14.97 3.51 -6.69
C ALA A 21 14.66 4.47 -7.85
N LEU A 22 14.58 3.94 -9.07
CA LEU A 22 14.23 4.75 -10.25
C LEU A 22 12.81 5.34 -10.10
N LEU A 23 11.84 4.54 -9.68
CA LEU A 23 10.48 5.01 -9.42
C LEU A 23 10.44 6.12 -8.37
N LEU A 24 11.14 5.93 -7.25
CA LEU A 24 11.18 6.91 -6.16
C LEU A 24 11.86 8.20 -6.59
N ILE A 25 12.98 8.11 -7.31
CA ILE A 25 13.70 9.28 -7.84
C ILE A 25 12.81 10.04 -8.82
N THR A 26 12.17 9.34 -9.74
CA THR A 26 11.22 9.95 -10.70
C THR A 26 10.06 10.63 -9.99
N ALA A 27 9.49 10.00 -8.97
CA ALA A 27 8.42 10.56 -8.16
C ALA A 27 8.87 11.82 -7.41
N LEU A 28 10.07 11.82 -6.82
CA LEU A 28 10.65 12.97 -6.11
C LEU A 28 10.94 14.14 -7.06
N ILE A 29 11.53 13.88 -8.22
CA ILE A 29 11.76 14.91 -9.24
C ILE A 29 10.44 15.53 -9.69
N SER A 30 9.41 14.70 -9.90
CA SER A 30 8.08 15.14 -10.32
C SER A 30 7.35 16.04 -9.31
N LEU A 31 7.83 16.13 -8.06
CA LEU A 31 7.29 17.08 -7.07
C LEU A 31 7.65 18.53 -7.41
N VAL A 32 8.81 18.73 -8.06
CA VAL A 32 9.38 20.05 -8.30
C VAL A 32 9.38 20.39 -9.79
N TRP A 33 9.50 19.38 -10.65
CA TRP A 33 9.68 19.59 -12.07
C TRP A 33 9.12 18.44 -12.92
N THR A 34 8.44 18.82 -14.01
CA THR A 34 8.08 17.95 -15.13
C THR A 34 8.43 18.67 -16.43
N PRO A 35 8.81 17.98 -17.52
CA PRO A 35 9.13 18.62 -18.80
C PRO A 35 8.03 19.54 -19.33
N PHE A 36 6.78 19.10 -19.21
CA PHE A 36 5.57 19.85 -19.54
C PHE A 36 4.54 19.72 -18.43
N ASP A 37 3.53 20.58 -18.42
CA ASP A 37 2.37 20.39 -17.55
C ASP A 37 1.63 19.11 -17.97
N PRO A 38 1.53 18.10 -17.08
CA PRO A 38 0.85 16.85 -17.40
C PRO A 38 -0.64 17.01 -17.77
N ALA A 39 -1.26 18.13 -17.40
CA ALA A 39 -2.65 18.43 -17.73
C ALA A 39 -2.82 19.19 -19.07
N SER A 40 -1.73 19.74 -19.61
CA SER A 40 -1.79 20.50 -20.86
C SER A 40 -2.14 19.61 -22.06
N VAL A 41 -3.09 20.04 -22.85
CA VAL A 41 -3.58 19.35 -24.07
C VAL A 41 -3.20 20.16 -25.29
N ASP A 42 -2.48 19.54 -26.24
CA ASP A 42 -2.22 20.13 -27.56
C ASP A 42 -2.82 19.26 -28.69
N ALA A 43 -3.94 19.69 -29.22
CA ALA A 43 -4.64 18.97 -30.28
C ALA A 43 -3.81 18.82 -31.57
N ARG A 44 -2.78 19.66 -31.76
CA ARG A 44 -1.91 19.61 -32.94
C ARG A 44 -0.80 18.58 -32.80
N ALA A 45 -0.44 18.27 -31.57
CA ALA A 45 0.62 17.31 -31.23
C ALA A 45 0.08 15.91 -30.88
N ARG A 46 -1.14 15.56 -31.32
CA ARG A 46 -1.72 14.23 -31.06
C ARG A 46 -0.91 13.14 -31.73
N TRP A 47 -0.61 12.08 -30.97
CA TRP A 47 0.10 10.89 -31.48
C TRP A 47 1.44 11.24 -32.14
N SER A 48 2.12 12.29 -31.64
CA SER A 48 3.46 12.62 -32.16
C SER A 48 4.46 11.57 -31.70
N ASP A 49 5.31 11.14 -32.64
CA ASP A 49 6.39 10.20 -32.37
C ASP A 49 7.42 10.80 -31.40
N PRO A 50 8.18 9.93 -30.68
CA PRO A 50 9.30 10.36 -29.85
C PRO A 50 10.27 11.25 -30.60
N SER A 51 10.33 12.52 -30.22
CA SER A 51 11.16 13.55 -30.86
C SER A 51 11.38 14.71 -29.89
N TRP A 52 12.35 15.60 -30.17
CA TRP A 52 12.48 16.82 -29.37
C TRP A 52 11.36 17.80 -29.73
N PRO A 53 10.61 18.37 -28.75
CA PRO A 53 10.83 18.33 -27.29
C PRO A 53 10.12 17.21 -26.53
N HIS A 54 9.28 16.39 -27.17
CA HIS A 54 8.52 15.28 -26.55
C HIS A 54 9.30 13.97 -26.64
N VAL A 55 10.20 13.74 -25.68
CA VAL A 55 11.18 12.63 -25.71
C VAL A 55 10.52 11.24 -25.82
N LEU A 56 9.33 11.04 -25.23
CA LEU A 56 8.55 9.80 -25.32
C LEU A 56 7.32 9.94 -26.22
N GLY A 57 7.24 11.06 -26.97
CA GLY A 57 6.05 11.35 -27.78
C GLY A 57 4.87 11.85 -26.96
N THR A 58 3.70 11.87 -27.58
CA THR A 58 2.46 12.38 -26.99
C THR A 58 1.31 11.36 -27.09
N ASP A 59 0.33 11.51 -26.22
CA ASP A 59 -0.85 10.66 -26.19
C ASP A 59 -1.92 11.10 -27.23
N ASN A 60 -3.10 10.43 -27.18
CA ASN A 60 -4.26 10.74 -28.01
C ASN A 60 -4.85 12.15 -27.80
N SER A 61 -4.47 12.82 -26.73
CA SER A 61 -4.90 14.18 -26.40
C SER A 61 -3.80 15.21 -26.68
N GLY A 62 -2.60 14.76 -27.12
CA GLY A 62 -1.42 15.60 -27.32
C GLY A 62 -0.68 15.94 -26.03
N ARG A 63 -0.89 15.17 -24.95
CA ARG A 63 -0.17 15.35 -23.68
C ARG A 63 1.17 14.64 -23.74
N ASP A 64 2.21 15.24 -23.15
CA ASP A 64 3.55 14.66 -23.09
C ASP A 64 3.59 13.40 -22.24
N ILE A 65 3.99 12.27 -22.83
CA ILE A 65 4.01 10.96 -22.15
C ILE A 65 5.05 10.95 -21.01
N ALA A 66 6.21 11.60 -21.17
CA ALA A 66 7.22 11.64 -20.14
C ALA A 66 6.70 12.35 -18.88
N SER A 67 6.04 13.50 -19.04
CA SER A 67 5.42 14.26 -17.95
C SER A 67 4.28 13.49 -17.26
N LEU A 68 3.47 12.78 -18.04
CA LEU A 68 2.41 11.91 -17.50
C LEU A 68 2.98 10.75 -16.67
N LEU A 69 4.06 10.10 -17.14
CA LEU A 69 4.73 9.03 -16.38
C LEU A 69 5.32 9.55 -15.07
N MET A 70 5.94 10.72 -15.09
CA MET A 70 6.50 11.34 -13.90
C MET A 70 5.40 11.69 -12.88
N ALA A 71 4.31 12.30 -13.32
CA ALA A 71 3.17 12.59 -12.46
C ALA A 71 2.50 11.31 -11.92
N GLY A 72 2.38 10.28 -12.77
CA GLY A 72 1.89 8.95 -12.40
C GLY A 72 2.77 8.27 -11.34
N ALA A 73 4.09 8.35 -11.48
CA ALA A 73 5.03 7.81 -10.48
C ALA A 73 4.83 8.44 -9.10
N ARG A 74 4.67 9.78 -9.04
CA ARG A 74 4.35 10.50 -7.79
C ARG A 74 3.05 10.00 -7.16
N THR A 75 1.99 9.92 -7.96
CA THR A 75 0.68 9.46 -7.50
C THR A 75 0.75 8.02 -6.99
N THR A 76 1.44 7.15 -7.70
CA THR A 76 1.64 5.74 -7.32
C THR A 76 2.34 5.62 -5.97
N VAL A 77 3.43 6.37 -5.76
CA VAL A 77 4.19 6.34 -4.49
C VAL A 77 3.33 6.85 -3.32
N VAL A 78 2.61 7.96 -3.52
CA VAL A 78 1.73 8.53 -2.48
C VAL A 78 0.62 7.54 -2.10
N VAL A 79 -0.04 6.93 -3.09
CA VAL A 79 -1.08 5.93 -2.85
C VAL A 79 -0.50 4.68 -2.18
N ALA A 80 0.63 4.17 -2.65
CA ALA A 80 1.23 2.96 -2.10
C ALA A 80 1.64 3.13 -0.64
N VAL A 81 2.29 4.26 -0.30
CA VAL A 81 2.68 4.56 1.08
C VAL A 81 1.46 4.83 1.95
N GLY A 82 0.55 5.68 1.50
CA GLY A 82 -0.65 6.04 2.25
C GLY A 82 -1.56 4.82 2.52
N ALA A 83 -1.87 4.05 1.48
CA ALA A 83 -2.68 2.83 1.62
C ALA A 83 -1.95 1.76 2.44
N GLY A 84 -0.62 1.64 2.31
CA GLY A 84 0.19 0.75 3.12
C GLY A 84 0.14 1.06 4.60
N VAL A 85 0.21 2.35 4.97
CA VAL A 85 0.06 2.81 6.38
C VAL A 85 -1.34 2.49 6.89
N VAL A 86 -2.40 2.86 6.15
CA VAL A 86 -3.79 2.57 6.53
C VAL A 86 -3.99 1.06 6.70
N ALA A 87 -3.54 0.25 5.73
CA ALA A 87 -3.67 -1.19 5.77
C ALA A 87 -2.95 -1.81 6.98
N SER A 88 -1.73 -1.34 7.28
CA SER A 88 -0.94 -1.85 8.40
C SER A 88 -1.60 -1.51 9.74
N VAL A 89 -1.99 -0.26 9.94
CA VAL A 89 -2.65 0.18 11.18
C VAL A 89 -3.96 -0.58 11.38
N LEU A 90 -4.82 -0.61 10.37
CA LEU A 90 -6.13 -1.26 10.43
C LEU A 90 -5.98 -2.78 10.63
N GLY A 91 -5.04 -3.39 9.90
CA GLY A 91 -4.75 -4.81 10.00
C GLY A 91 -4.24 -5.23 11.37
N ILE A 92 -3.31 -4.47 11.95
CA ILE A 92 -2.79 -4.72 13.31
C ILE A 92 -3.89 -4.54 14.36
N VAL A 93 -4.70 -3.48 14.27
CA VAL A 93 -5.81 -3.23 15.19
C VAL A 93 -6.82 -4.38 15.13
N LEU A 94 -7.25 -4.79 13.94
CA LEU A 94 -8.18 -5.91 13.78
C LEU A 94 -7.58 -7.24 14.26
N ALA A 95 -6.31 -7.51 14.00
CA ALA A 95 -5.62 -8.69 14.49
C ALA A 95 -5.54 -8.70 16.03
N ALA A 96 -5.24 -7.57 16.65
CA ALA A 96 -5.19 -7.41 18.11
C ALA A 96 -6.58 -7.62 18.72
N LEU A 97 -7.60 -6.96 18.21
CA LEU A 97 -8.99 -7.15 18.66
C LEU A 97 -9.44 -8.61 18.49
N GLY A 98 -9.07 -9.24 17.38
CA GLY A 98 -9.37 -10.64 17.11
C GLY A 98 -8.56 -11.67 17.92
N SER A 99 -7.60 -11.24 18.75
CA SER A 99 -6.71 -12.14 19.50
C SER A 99 -6.66 -11.86 20.99
N LEU A 100 -6.69 -10.59 21.40
CA LEU A 100 -6.43 -10.14 22.77
C LEU A 100 -7.70 -9.88 23.60
N THR A 101 -8.87 -9.77 22.95
CA THR A 101 -10.11 -9.34 23.61
C THR A 101 -11.01 -10.49 24.06
N ALA A 102 -12.14 -10.14 24.67
CA ALA A 102 -13.17 -11.08 25.08
C ALA A 102 -13.71 -11.93 23.90
N ARG A 103 -14.20 -13.13 24.20
CA ARG A 103 -14.60 -14.11 23.19
C ARG A 103 -15.59 -13.56 22.17
N TRP A 104 -16.59 -12.80 22.60
CA TRP A 104 -17.61 -12.25 21.71
C TRP A 104 -17.04 -11.21 20.72
N ILE A 105 -16.11 -10.33 21.18
CA ILE A 105 -15.43 -9.36 20.29
C ILE A 105 -14.58 -10.12 19.27
N ARG A 106 -13.85 -11.12 19.72
CA ARG A 106 -13.00 -11.95 18.89
C ARG A 106 -13.76 -12.67 17.79
N GLU A 107 -14.96 -13.22 18.13
CA GLU A 107 -15.84 -13.88 17.17
C GLU A 107 -16.43 -12.87 16.20
N SER A 108 -16.90 -11.71 16.67
CA SER A 108 -17.45 -10.64 15.81
C SER A 108 -16.42 -10.11 14.82
N VAL A 109 -15.20 -9.84 15.28
CA VAL A 109 -14.11 -9.39 14.41
C VAL A 109 -13.74 -10.47 13.38
N ALA A 110 -13.78 -11.75 13.75
CA ALA A 110 -13.53 -12.83 12.81
C ALA A 110 -14.57 -12.84 11.68
N VAL A 111 -15.83 -12.80 12.03
CA VAL A 111 -16.95 -12.78 11.06
C VAL A 111 -16.86 -11.54 10.17
N LEU A 112 -16.58 -10.36 10.74
CA LEU A 112 -16.40 -9.12 9.99
C LEU A 112 -15.26 -9.23 8.96
N VAL A 113 -14.11 -9.75 9.37
CA VAL A 113 -12.96 -9.97 8.49
C VAL A 113 -13.31 -10.96 7.37
N ASP A 114 -14.01 -12.07 7.69
CA ASP A 114 -14.40 -13.06 6.70
C ASP A 114 -15.40 -12.50 5.67
N ILE A 115 -16.36 -11.67 6.13
CA ILE A 115 -17.31 -10.98 5.23
C ILE A 115 -16.57 -10.02 4.32
N LEU A 116 -15.68 -9.19 4.86
CA LEU A 116 -14.95 -8.19 4.07
C LEU A 116 -14.00 -8.82 3.04
N ILE A 117 -13.40 -9.97 3.36
CA ILE A 117 -12.56 -10.71 2.40
C ILE A 117 -13.36 -11.29 1.23
N ALA A 118 -14.65 -11.61 1.45
CA ALA A 118 -15.50 -12.11 0.38
C ALA A 118 -15.72 -11.07 -0.73
N PHE A 119 -15.53 -9.77 -0.43
CA PHE A 119 -15.63 -8.72 -1.43
C PHE A 119 -14.26 -8.41 -2.06
N PRO A 120 -14.16 -8.41 -3.40
CA PRO A 120 -12.97 -7.92 -4.08
C PRO A 120 -12.65 -6.47 -3.67
N VAL A 121 -11.38 -6.19 -3.31
CA VAL A 121 -10.92 -4.86 -2.88
C VAL A 121 -11.32 -3.76 -3.87
N LEU A 122 -11.30 -4.09 -5.17
CA LEU A 122 -11.68 -3.17 -6.22
C LEU A 122 -13.15 -2.73 -6.11
N ILE A 123 -14.05 -3.65 -5.78
CA ILE A 123 -15.48 -3.33 -5.60
C ILE A 123 -15.66 -2.40 -4.40
N ILE A 124 -14.98 -2.67 -3.29
CA ILE A 124 -15.01 -1.79 -2.11
C ILE A 124 -14.52 -0.38 -2.49
N ALA A 125 -13.42 -0.29 -3.22
CA ALA A 125 -12.88 0.99 -3.67
C ALA A 125 -13.86 1.74 -4.59
N MET A 126 -14.51 1.04 -5.51
CA MET A 126 -15.51 1.64 -6.41
C MET A 126 -16.74 2.13 -5.64
N MET A 127 -17.25 1.37 -4.68
CA MET A 127 -18.38 1.78 -3.83
C MET A 127 -18.06 3.03 -3.02
N ILE A 128 -16.89 3.07 -2.39
CA ILE A 128 -16.44 4.24 -1.61
C ILE A 128 -16.27 5.45 -2.53
N SER A 129 -15.65 5.28 -3.69
CA SER A 129 -15.48 6.36 -4.66
C SER A 129 -16.79 6.88 -5.25
N ALA A 130 -17.79 6.03 -5.40
CA ALA A 130 -19.13 6.43 -5.87
C ALA A 130 -19.85 7.35 -4.88
N VAL A 131 -19.61 7.18 -3.56
CA VAL A 131 -20.25 7.97 -2.50
C VAL A 131 -19.48 9.26 -2.21
N TRP A 132 -18.16 9.19 -2.12
CA TRP A 132 -17.29 10.31 -1.68
C TRP A 132 -16.49 10.96 -2.82
N GLY A 133 -16.69 10.51 -4.06
CA GLY A 133 -15.96 11.03 -5.22
C GLY A 133 -14.57 10.40 -5.42
N GLY A 134 -13.95 10.69 -6.57
CA GLY A 134 -12.67 10.10 -7.01
C GLY A 134 -11.44 10.88 -6.52
N SER A 135 -11.36 11.28 -5.25
CA SER A 135 -10.17 11.96 -4.73
C SER A 135 -9.04 10.99 -4.37
N LEU A 136 -7.81 11.49 -4.37
CA LEU A 136 -6.62 10.70 -3.97
C LEU A 136 -6.76 10.13 -2.54
N ALA A 137 -7.31 10.91 -1.62
CA ALA A 137 -7.58 10.47 -0.25
C ALA A 137 -8.57 9.29 -0.22
N VAL A 138 -9.65 9.37 -1.00
CA VAL A 138 -10.64 8.28 -1.11
C VAL A 138 -9.99 7.00 -1.62
N VAL A 139 -9.11 7.09 -2.62
CA VAL A 139 -8.36 5.92 -3.13
C VAL A 139 -7.46 5.33 -2.05
N ILE A 140 -6.70 6.16 -1.32
CA ILE A 140 -5.83 5.71 -0.23
C ILE A 140 -6.62 4.96 0.84
N TRP A 141 -7.73 5.52 1.32
CA TRP A 141 -8.56 4.88 2.33
C TRP A 141 -9.21 3.60 1.83
N SER A 142 -9.78 3.61 0.62
CA SER A 142 -10.47 2.46 0.04
C SER A 142 -9.53 1.26 -0.13
N VAL A 143 -8.37 1.51 -0.75
CA VAL A 143 -7.35 0.49 -0.97
C VAL A 143 -6.75 0.04 0.37
N GLY A 144 -6.48 0.99 1.27
CA GLY A 144 -5.95 0.72 2.61
C GLY A 144 -6.90 -0.15 3.46
N ILE A 145 -8.20 0.13 3.44
CA ILE A 145 -9.21 -0.70 4.14
C ILE A 145 -9.22 -2.11 3.55
N GLY A 146 -9.33 -2.23 2.22
CA GLY A 146 -9.39 -3.52 1.57
C GLY A 146 -8.16 -4.40 1.84
N PHE A 147 -6.95 -3.84 1.79
CA PHE A 147 -5.73 -4.58 2.13
C PHE A 147 -5.55 -4.76 3.64
N GLY A 148 -6.03 -3.85 4.48
CA GLY A 148 -5.97 -3.96 5.94
C GLY A 148 -6.66 -5.22 6.47
N VAL A 149 -7.78 -5.60 5.86
CA VAL A 149 -8.47 -6.86 6.17
C VAL A 149 -7.59 -8.08 5.88
N ASN A 150 -6.85 -8.07 4.76
CA ASN A 150 -5.91 -9.13 4.41
C ASN A 150 -4.71 -9.17 5.39
N VAL A 151 -4.19 -8.01 5.79
CA VAL A 151 -3.14 -7.92 6.82
C VAL A 151 -3.64 -8.49 8.13
N ALA A 152 -4.87 -8.18 8.57
CA ALA A 152 -5.46 -8.73 9.78
C ALA A 152 -5.55 -10.27 9.73
N ARG A 153 -5.96 -10.82 8.59
CA ARG A 153 -6.07 -12.27 8.39
C ARG A 153 -4.72 -12.97 8.53
N VAL A 154 -3.66 -12.40 7.98
CA VAL A 154 -2.31 -13.00 8.05
C VAL A 154 -1.67 -12.79 9.42
N THR A 155 -1.88 -11.64 10.04
CA THR A 155 -1.26 -11.28 11.32
C THR A 155 -1.90 -12.00 12.51
N ARG A 156 -3.22 -12.26 12.47
CA ARG A 156 -3.97 -12.87 13.57
C ARG A 156 -3.43 -14.26 14.01
N PRO A 157 -3.16 -15.23 13.12
CA PRO A 157 -2.57 -16.52 13.51
C PRO A 157 -1.19 -16.36 14.12
N GLU A 158 -0.36 -15.47 13.58
CA GLU A 158 0.99 -15.25 14.08
C GLU A 158 0.97 -14.62 15.47
N LEU A 159 0.10 -13.64 15.70
CA LEU A 159 -0.10 -13.05 17.02
C LEU A 159 -0.56 -14.12 18.04
N ARG A 160 -1.47 -15.00 17.67
CA ARG A 160 -1.89 -16.11 18.53
C ARG A 160 -0.76 -17.08 18.82
N ARG A 161 0.07 -17.39 17.83
CA ARG A 161 1.24 -18.24 18.02
C ARG A 161 2.21 -17.66 19.04
N VAL A 162 2.48 -16.36 18.96
CA VAL A 162 3.33 -15.65 19.94
C VAL A 162 2.70 -15.69 21.34
N LEU A 163 1.40 -15.43 21.45
CA LEU A 163 0.67 -15.44 22.73
C LEU A 163 0.66 -16.80 23.44
N HIS A 164 0.83 -17.91 22.70
CA HIS A 164 0.89 -19.27 23.24
C HIS A 164 2.33 -19.81 23.30
N SER A 165 3.33 -18.97 23.08
CA SER A 165 4.73 -19.39 23.19
C SER A 165 5.13 -19.62 24.65
N ASP A 166 6.10 -20.50 24.88
CA ASP A 166 6.61 -20.85 26.20
C ASP A 166 7.12 -19.61 26.96
N PHE A 167 7.68 -18.64 26.25
CA PHE A 167 8.13 -17.37 26.81
C PHE A 167 6.97 -16.59 27.47
N VAL A 168 5.84 -16.46 26.77
CA VAL A 168 4.66 -15.74 27.30
C VAL A 168 4.01 -16.53 28.44
N LEU A 169 3.99 -17.86 28.35
CA LEU A 169 3.50 -18.74 29.45
C LEU A 169 4.35 -18.61 30.68
N ALA A 170 5.68 -18.60 30.57
CA ALA A 170 6.61 -18.38 31.66
C ALA A 170 6.43 -16.99 32.31
N GLY A 171 6.27 -15.95 31.52
CA GLY A 171 5.99 -14.59 31.99
C GLY A 171 4.67 -14.50 32.77
N ARG A 172 3.61 -15.15 32.33
CA ARG A 172 2.34 -15.25 33.06
C ARG A 172 2.48 -16.02 34.35
N ALA A 173 3.22 -17.11 34.37
CA ALA A 173 3.51 -17.86 35.58
C ALA A 173 4.29 -17.03 36.62
N SER A 174 5.08 -16.05 36.15
CA SER A 174 5.81 -15.09 37.01
C SER A 174 4.96 -13.87 37.40
N GLY A 175 3.65 -13.83 37.07
CA GLY A 175 2.73 -12.76 37.43
C GLY A 175 2.70 -11.55 36.50
N LEU A 176 3.36 -11.60 35.33
CA LEU A 176 3.32 -10.52 34.36
C LEU A 176 1.97 -10.52 33.61
N SER A 177 1.43 -9.31 33.34
CA SER A 177 0.24 -9.14 32.52
C SER A 177 0.52 -9.39 31.04
N THR A 178 -0.52 -9.71 30.25
CA THR A 178 -0.37 -9.97 28.81
C THR A 178 0.27 -8.79 28.07
N GLY A 179 -0.01 -7.53 28.48
CA GLY A 179 0.58 -6.35 27.86
C GLY A 179 2.03 -6.06 28.25
N GLN A 180 2.53 -6.69 29.33
CA GLN A 180 3.93 -6.59 29.76
C GLN A 180 4.81 -7.68 29.12
N ASN A 181 4.19 -8.71 28.54
CA ASN A 181 4.84 -9.85 27.89
C ASN A 181 4.95 -9.70 26.36
N LEU A 182 4.34 -8.66 25.77
CA LEU A 182 4.36 -8.32 24.35
C LEU A 182 5.24 -7.11 24.07
#